data_5b6ceb263d069f0efc0e9d6a5515d434
#
_entry.id   5b6ceb263d069f0efc0e9d6a5515d434
#
_cell.length_a   1.000
_cell.length_b   1.000
_cell.length_c   1.000
_cell.angle_alpha   90.00
_cell.angle_beta   90.00
_cell.angle_gamma   90.00
#
_symmetry.space_group_name_H-M   'P 1'
#
loop_
_entity.id
_entity.type
_entity.pdbx_description
1 polymer ?
#
loop_
_entity_poly.entity_id
_entity_poly.type
_entity_poly.pdbx_seq_one_letter_code
_entity_poly.pdbx_strand_id
1 'polypeptide(L)'
;YKNPICESKETTDANFNAGLSYMLDNINEMAVFAGTHNEESSYMLMDLMAQKGISKNDSRIWFGQLYGMSDNISYNLAANEYNVAKYLPFGPVKDVMPYLIRRAQENTSVAGQTGRELTLIISERNRRKLK
;
A
#
# COMPACT_ATOMS: atom_id res chain seq x y z
N TYR A 1 11.57 18.02 16.17
CA TYR A 1 11.56 18.56 14.80
C TYR A 1 10.65 19.78 14.75
N LYS A 2 11.12 20.89 14.15
CA LYS A 2 10.33 22.13 14.04
C LYS A 2 9.14 21.98 13.07
N ASN A 3 9.26 21.12 12.06
CA ASN A 3 8.21 20.84 11.11
C ASN A 3 8.36 19.37 10.61
N PRO A 4 7.66 18.40 11.27
CA PRO A 4 7.77 16.99 10.91
C PRO A 4 6.90 16.62 9.69
N ILE A 5 6.09 17.54 9.17
CA ILE A 5 5.15 17.32 8.07
C ILE A 5 5.77 17.86 6.78
N CYS A 6 5.75 17.08 5.71
CA CYS A 6 6.16 17.55 4.39
C CYS A 6 5.20 18.64 3.90
N GLU A 7 5.75 19.58 3.12
CA GLU A 7 4.99 20.74 2.62
C GLU A 7 3.90 20.36 1.62
N SER A 8 4.07 19.24 0.91
CA SER A 8 3.12 18.76 -0.07
C SER A 8 3.03 17.23 -0.11
N LYS A 9 2.00 16.71 -0.80
CA LYS A 9 1.85 15.28 -1.05
C LYS A 9 3.02 14.76 -1.90
N GLU A 10 3.43 15.51 -2.92
CA GLU A 10 4.52 15.16 -3.83
C GLU A 10 5.83 14.99 -3.07
N THR A 11 6.11 15.91 -2.13
CA THR A 11 7.30 15.81 -1.26
C THR A 11 7.21 14.59 -0.34
N THR A 12 6.03 14.29 0.18
CA THR A 12 5.80 13.09 1.00
C THR A 12 6.05 11.81 0.20
N ASP A 13 5.49 11.72 -1.01
CA ASP A 13 5.66 10.58 -1.90
C ASP A 13 7.14 10.42 -2.31
N ALA A 14 7.82 11.52 -2.63
CA ALA A 14 9.24 11.50 -2.97
C ALA A 14 10.11 11.01 -1.83
N ASN A 15 9.87 11.46 -0.59
CA ASN A 15 10.60 11.01 0.58
C ASN A 15 10.34 9.53 0.89
N PHE A 16 9.09 9.08 0.76
CA PHE A 16 8.74 7.67 0.92
C PHE A 16 9.46 6.80 -0.11
N ASN A 17 9.42 7.20 -1.38
CA ASN A 17 10.05 6.48 -2.48
C ASN A 17 11.58 6.45 -2.35
N ALA A 18 12.20 7.55 -1.92
CA ALA A 18 13.64 7.58 -1.62
C ALA A 18 14.01 6.61 -0.48
N GLY A 19 13.16 6.52 0.54
CA GLY A 19 13.31 5.54 1.62
C GLY A 19 13.24 4.10 1.13
N LEU A 20 12.29 3.77 0.25
CA LEU A 20 12.19 2.44 -0.36
C LEU A 20 13.46 2.09 -1.15
N SER A 21 13.95 3.01 -1.97
CA SER A 21 15.18 2.82 -2.75
C SER A 21 16.37 2.55 -1.84
N TYR A 22 16.56 3.39 -0.81
CA TYR A 22 17.64 3.23 0.17
C TYR A 22 17.58 1.87 0.88
N MET A 23 16.39 1.45 1.32
CA MET A 23 16.23 0.15 1.98
C MET A 23 16.54 -1.03 1.05
N LEU A 24 16.16 -0.94 -0.23
CA LEU A 24 16.51 -1.98 -1.19
C LEU A 24 18.02 -2.02 -1.52
N ASP A 25 18.69 -0.86 -1.52
CA ASP A 25 20.15 -0.80 -1.67
C ASP A 25 20.87 -1.50 -0.51
N ASN A 26 20.25 -1.51 0.66
CA ASN A 26 20.77 -2.10 1.89
C ASN A 26 19.98 -3.35 2.35
N ILE A 27 19.37 -4.08 1.42
CA ILE A 27 18.45 -5.18 1.73
C ILE A 27 19.09 -6.33 2.52
N ASN A 28 20.41 -6.43 2.51
CA ASN A 28 21.12 -7.45 3.30
C ASN A 28 21.16 -7.12 4.80
N GLU A 29 20.93 -5.86 5.16
CA GLU A 29 20.94 -5.37 6.55
C GLU A 29 19.55 -4.96 7.03
N MET A 30 18.57 -4.85 6.11
CA MET A 30 17.23 -4.33 6.37
C MET A 30 16.15 -5.25 5.81
N ALA A 31 14.94 -5.12 6.37
CA ALA A 31 13.73 -5.64 5.77
C ALA A 31 12.78 -4.47 5.42
N VAL A 32 11.99 -4.63 4.38
CA VAL A 32 11.08 -3.61 3.86
C VAL A 32 9.64 -4.02 4.13
N PHE A 33 8.91 -3.18 4.83
CA PHE A 33 7.45 -3.27 4.90
C PHE A 33 6.86 -1.99 4.30
N ALA A 34 6.48 -2.06 3.01
CA ALA A 34 5.92 -0.94 2.27
C ALA A 34 4.45 -0.73 2.63
N GLY A 35 4.19 -0.04 3.74
CA GLY A 35 2.85 0.30 4.23
C GLY A 35 2.27 1.49 3.49
N THR A 36 1.68 1.29 2.31
CA THR A 36 1.16 2.38 1.49
C THR A 36 -0.09 1.99 0.71
N HIS A 37 -0.94 2.99 0.42
CA HIS A 37 -2.06 2.91 -0.51
C HIS A 37 -1.75 3.57 -1.87
N ASN A 38 -0.52 4.06 -2.05
CA ASN A 38 -0.06 4.67 -3.29
C ASN A 38 0.35 3.58 -4.29
N GLU A 39 -0.39 3.47 -5.40
CA GLU A 39 -0.10 2.51 -6.47
C GLU A 39 1.27 2.76 -7.10
N GLU A 40 1.63 4.03 -7.35
CA GLU A 40 2.90 4.39 -7.98
C GLU A 40 4.11 3.96 -7.15
N SER A 41 4.04 4.17 -5.82
CA SER A 41 5.07 3.68 -4.90
C SER A 41 5.17 2.16 -4.88
N SER A 42 4.03 1.47 -5.01
CA SER A 42 4.00 0.00 -5.09
C SER A 42 4.63 -0.49 -6.40
N TYR A 43 4.30 0.12 -7.54
CA TYR A 43 4.93 -0.20 -8.82
C TYR A 43 6.43 0.09 -8.81
N MET A 44 6.83 1.24 -8.28
CA MET A 44 8.26 1.58 -8.16
C MET A 44 9.03 0.53 -7.35
N LEU A 45 8.47 0.05 -6.23
CA LEU A 45 9.10 -1.01 -5.44
C LEU A 45 9.23 -2.32 -6.23
N MET A 46 8.18 -2.71 -6.99
CA MET A 46 8.22 -3.88 -7.87
C MET A 46 9.33 -3.76 -8.93
N ASP A 47 9.43 -2.59 -9.57
CA ASP A 47 10.45 -2.32 -10.60
C ASP A 47 11.86 -2.36 -10.01
N LEU A 48 12.07 -1.78 -8.83
CA LEU A 48 13.35 -1.83 -8.13
C LEU A 48 13.74 -3.26 -7.75
N MET A 49 12.79 -4.07 -7.28
CA MET A 49 13.04 -5.50 -7.01
C MET A 49 13.48 -6.23 -8.28
N ALA A 50 12.79 -6.00 -9.40
CA ALA A 50 13.12 -6.61 -10.68
C ALA A 50 14.50 -6.17 -11.20
N GLN A 51 14.82 -4.88 -11.14
CA GLN A 51 16.12 -4.34 -11.56
C GLN A 51 17.29 -4.91 -10.75
N LYS A 52 17.07 -5.17 -9.47
CA LYS A 52 18.08 -5.76 -8.57
C LYS A 52 18.11 -7.29 -8.58
N GLY A 53 17.25 -7.94 -9.37
CA GLY A 53 17.15 -9.40 -9.42
C GLY A 53 16.64 -10.03 -8.11
N ILE A 54 15.89 -9.26 -7.30
CA ILE A 54 15.31 -9.75 -6.05
C ILE A 54 14.02 -10.50 -6.36
N SER A 55 13.86 -11.70 -5.78
CA SER A 55 12.66 -12.51 -5.97
C SER A 55 11.40 -11.77 -5.49
N LYS A 56 10.29 -11.94 -6.22
CA LYS A 56 8.99 -11.35 -5.87
C LYS A 56 8.52 -11.74 -4.47
N ASN A 57 8.81 -12.96 -4.05
CA ASN A 57 8.46 -13.53 -2.76
C ASN A 57 9.61 -13.52 -1.74
N ASP A 58 10.60 -12.62 -1.90
CA ASP A 58 11.67 -12.46 -0.93
C ASP A 58 11.09 -12.14 0.45
N SER A 59 11.41 -12.97 1.44
CA SER A 59 10.83 -12.88 2.79
C SER A 59 11.13 -11.57 3.53
N ARG A 60 12.10 -10.80 3.06
CA ARG A 60 12.47 -9.50 3.62
C ARG A 60 11.62 -8.33 3.11
N ILE A 61 10.80 -8.56 2.06
CA ILE A 61 10.02 -7.50 1.41
C ILE A 61 8.54 -7.83 1.45
N TRP A 62 7.76 -6.91 2.00
CA TRP A 62 6.31 -7.03 2.14
C TRP A 62 5.60 -5.75 1.71
N PHE A 63 4.47 -5.91 1.05
CA PHE A 63 3.53 -4.83 0.74
C PHE A 63 2.38 -4.87 1.74
N GLY A 64 2.08 -3.73 2.36
CA GLY A 64 1.06 -3.64 3.40
C GLY A 64 -0.02 -2.61 3.10
N GLN A 65 -1.29 -2.99 3.23
CA GLN A 65 -2.43 -2.10 3.14
C GLN A 65 -3.37 -2.30 4.32
N LEU A 66 -4.15 -1.27 4.61
CA LEU A 66 -5.20 -1.36 5.62
C LEU A 66 -6.32 -2.30 5.14
N TYR A 67 -6.89 -3.07 6.06
CA TYR A 67 -8.02 -3.95 5.75
C TYR A 67 -9.22 -3.14 5.24
N GLY A 68 -9.84 -3.62 4.16
CA GLY A 68 -10.96 -2.95 3.51
C GLY A 68 -10.57 -1.74 2.65
N MET A 69 -9.26 -1.52 2.42
CA MET A 69 -8.77 -0.44 1.56
C MET A 69 -7.79 -0.99 0.53
N SER A 70 -7.81 -0.39 -0.69
CA SER A 70 -6.88 -0.72 -1.78
C SER A 70 -6.80 -2.20 -2.10
N ASP A 71 -7.93 -2.88 -2.14
CA ASP A 71 -8.00 -4.32 -2.42
C ASP A 71 -7.50 -4.65 -3.83
N ASN A 72 -7.68 -3.72 -4.79
CA ASN A 72 -7.10 -3.81 -6.12
C ASN A 72 -5.57 -3.94 -6.08
N ILE A 73 -4.88 -3.17 -5.25
CA ILE A 73 -3.41 -3.27 -5.09
C ILE A 73 -3.07 -4.62 -4.45
N SER A 74 -3.69 -4.94 -3.32
CA SER A 74 -3.38 -6.13 -2.53
C SER A 74 -3.57 -7.42 -3.32
N TYR A 75 -4.72 -7.57 -4.01
CA TYR A 75 -5.01 -8.79 -4.76
C TYR A 75 -4.17 -8.93 -6.03
N ASN A 76 -3.87 -7.81 -6.71
CA ASN A 76 -2.98 -7.86 -7.87
C ASN A 76 -1.54 -8.22 -7.48
N LEU A 77 -1.01 -7.67 -6.39
CA LEU A 77 0.31 -8.03 -5.88
C LEU A 77 0.36 -9.51 -5.48
N ALA A 78 -0.63 -9.99 -4.72
CA ALA A 78 -0.71 -11.39 -4.31
C ALA A 78 -0.85 -12.34 -5.51
N ALA A 79 -1.66 -12.00 -6.52
CA ALA A 79 -1.80 -12.79 -7.74
C ALA A 79 -0.52 -12.84 -8.58
N ASN A 80 0.38 -11.89 -8.40
CA ASN A 80 1.72 -11.85 -9.02
C ASN A 80 2.82 -12.39 -8.12
N GLU A 81 2.46 -13.10 -7.04
CA GLU A 81 3.38 -13.80 -6.12
C GLU A 81 4.24 -12.88 -5.24
N TYR A 82 3.85 -11.61 -5.06
CA TYR A 82 4.48 -10.75 -4.06
C TYR A 82 3.94 -11.04 -2.65
N ASN A 83 4.76 -10.82 -1.63
CA ASN A 83 4.31 -10.93 -0.24
C ASN A 83 3.42 -9.75 0.12
N VAL A 84 2.19 -10.02 0.54
CA VAL A 84 1.20 -9.01 0.89
C VAL A 84 0.65 -9.25 2.28
N ALA A 85 0.50 -8.17 3.05
CA ALA A 85 -0.17 -8.18 4.35
C ALA A 85 -1.31 -7.17 4.38
N LYS A 86 -2.41 -7.53 5.04
CA LYS A 86 -3.49 -6.61 5.38
C LYS A 86 -3.45 -6.31 6.87
N TYR A 87 -3.32 -5.01 7.21
CA TYR A 87 -3.42 -4.59 8.60
C TYR A 87 -4.89 -4.62 9.05
N LEU A 88 -5.20 -5.54 9.95
CA LEU A 88 -6.51 -5.66 10.57
C LEU A 88 -6.46 -5.07 11.97
N PRO A 89 -7.16 -3.95 12.24
CA PRO A 89 -7.27 -3.41 13.59
C PRO A 89 -7.98 -4.43 14.49
N PHE A 90 -7.34 -4.76 15.59
CA PHE A 90 -7.87 -5.71 16.57
C PHE A 90 -7.64 -5.21 18.00
N GLY A 91 -8.65 -5.33 18.85
CA GLY A 91 -8.54 -4.93 20.26
C GLY A 91 -9.89 -4.54 20.89
N PRO A 92 -9.89 -4.10 22.14
CA PRO A 92 -11.08 -3.56 22.80
C PRO A 92 -11.68 -2.40 22.00
N VAL A 93 -13.00 -2.36 21.91
CA VAL A 93 -13.73 -1.35 21.10
C VAL A 93 -13.30 0.07 21.41
N LYS A 94 -13.11 0.40 22.70
CA LYS A 94 -12.69 1.73 23.15
C LYS A 94 -11.32 2.18 22.58
N ASP A 95 -10.44 1.22 22.28
CA ASP A 95 -9.09 1.50 21.79
C ASP A 95 -9.05 1.49 20.25
N VAL A 96 -9.87 0.65 19.61
CA VAL A 96 -9.91 0.49 18.15
C VAL A 96 -10.79 1.55 17.48
N MET A 97 -11.93 1.94 18.09
CA MET A 97 -12.87 2.89 17.49
C MET A 97 -12.26 4.25 17.12
N PRO A 98 -11.41 4.89 17.95
CA PRO A 98 -10.77 6.15 17.57
C PRO A 98 -9.88 6.02 16.32
N TYR A 99 -9.21 4.88 16.16
CA TYR A 99 -8.44 4.57 14.96
C TYR A 99 -9.34 4.43 13.73
N LEU A 100 -10.42 3.65 13.82
CA LEU A 100 -11.35 3.43 12.71
C LEU A 100 -12.05 4.73 12.27
N ILE A 101 -12.44 5.58 13.22
CA ILE A 101 -13.04 6.88 12.93
C ILE A 101 -12.07 7.76 12.15
N ARG A 102 -10.80 7.85 12.56
CA ARG A 102 -9.79 8.62 11.80
C ARG A 102 -9.60 8.08 10.38
N ARG A 103 -9.56 6.75 10.21
CA ARG A 103 -9.45 6.15 8.87
C ARG A 103 -10.68 6.44 8.00
N ALA A 104 -11.87 6.37 8.57
CA ALA A 104 -13.10 6.71 7.85
C ALA A 104 -13.11 8.21 7.42
N GLN A 105 -12.65 9.10 8.28
CA GLN A 105 -12.55 10.53 7.96
C GLN A 105 -11.51 10.80 6.85
N GLU A 106 -10.36 10.14 6.90
CA GLU A 106 -9.33 10.26 5.86
C GLU A 106 -9.83 9.74 4.50
N ASN A 107 -10.54 8.62 4.48
CA ASN A 107 -11.13 8.08 3.25
C ASN A 107 -12.15 9.00 2.61
N THR A 108 -12.95 9.70 3.41
CA THR A 108 -13.95 10.66 2.88
C THR A 108 -13.29 11.93 2.34
N SER A 109 -12.10 12.28 2.80
CA SER A 109 -11.35 13.45 2.33
C SER A 109 -10.61 13.23 1.01
N VAL A 110 -10.36 11.96 0.63
CA VAL A 110 -9.74 11.60 -0.66
C VAL A 110 -10.85 11.40 -1.70
N ALA A 111 -11.42 12.52 -2.16
CA ALA A 111 -12.41 12.51 -3.25
C ALA A 111 -11.79 11.91 -4.52
N GLY A 112 -12.29 10.75 -4.96
CA GLY A 112 -11.86 10.08 -6.18
C GLY A 112 -11.36 8.64 -6.00
N GLN A 113 -10.76 8.27 -4.87
CA GLN A 113 -10.31 6.89 -4.66
C GLN A 113 -11.46 5.89 -4.54
N THR A 114 -12.50 6.23 -3.81
CA THR A 114 -13.70 5.39 -3.65
C THR A 114 -14.42 5.16 -4.98
N GLY A 115 -14.49 6.18 -5.85
CA GLY A 115 -15.08 6.06 -7.19
C GLY A 115 -14.29 5.12 -8.10
N ARG A 116 -12.96 5.19 -8.05
CA ARG A 116 -12.08 4.32 -8.83
C ARG A 116 -12.15 2.86 -8.36
N GLU A 117 -12.07 2.61 -7.05
CA GLU A 117 -12.20 1.25 -6.50
C GLU A 117 -13.56 0.62 -6.88
N LEU A 118 -14.65 1.37 -6.75
CA LEU A 118 -15.97 0.89 -7.16
C LEU A 118 -16.01 0.55 -8.65
N THR A 119 -15.43 1.38 -9.51
CA THR A 119 -15.34 1.13 -10.96
C THR A 119 -14.56 -0.15 -11.25
N LEU A 120 -13.43 -0.37 -10.59
CA LEU A 120 -12.62 -1.58 -10.75
C LEU A 120 -13.38 -2.83 -10.27
N ILE A 121 -14.09 -2.76 -9.16
CA ILE A 121 -14.93 -3.85 -8.63
C ILE A 121 -16.06 -4.18 -9.62
N ILE A 122 -16.74 -3.17 -10.16
CA ILE A 122 -17.81 -3.35 -11.14
C ILE A 122 -17.26 -3.98 -12.43
N SER A 123 -16.13 -3.49 -12.90
CA SER A 123 -15.44 -4.03 -14.09
C SER A 123 -15.10 -5.51 -13.90
N GLU A 124 -14.49 -5.87 -12.79
CA GLU A 124 -14.13 -7.26 -12.48
C GLU A 124 -15.37 -8.16 -12.31
N ARG A 125 -16.42 -7.66 -11.65
CA ARG A 125 -17.69 -8.37 -11.56
C ARG A 125 -18.28 -8.66 -12.93
N ASN A 126 -18.23 -7.69 -13.84
CA ASN A 126 -18.75 -7.86 -15.20
C ASN A 126 -17.89 -8.84 -15.99
N ARG A 127 -16.57 -8.78 -15.88
CA ARG A 127 -15.65 -9.75 -16.48
C ARG A 127 -15.95 -11.19 -16.05
N ARG A 128 -16.28 -11.41 -14.77
CA ARG A 128 -16.63 -12.75 -14.25
C ARG A 128 -17.99 -13.24 -14.73
N LYS A 129 -18.94 -12.35 -15.01
CA LYS A 129 -20.28 -12.73 -15.53
C LYS A 129 -20.28 -13.12 -16.99
N LEU A 130 -19.23 -12.73 -17.74
CA LEU A 130 -19.07 -13.06 -19.16
C LEU A 130 -18.40 -14.43 -19.40
N LYS A 131 -18.08 -15.16 -18.34
CA LYS A 131 -17.63 -16.54 -18.35
C LYS A 131 -18.77 -17.47 -17.96
#